data_d6db9962d1d3e294e6435da49f67888f
#
_entry.id   d6db9962d1d3e294e6435da49f67888f
#
_cell.length_a   1.000
_cell.length_b   1.000
_cell.length_c   1.000
_cell.angle_alpha   90.00
_cell.angle_beta   90.00
_cell.angle_gamma   90.00
#
_symmetry.space_group_name_H-M   'P 1'
#
loop_
_entity.id
_entity.type
_entity.pdbx_description
1 polymer ?
#
loop_
_entity_poly.entity_id
_entity_poly.type
_entity_poly.pdbx_seq_one_letter_code
_entity_poly.pdbx_strand_id
1 'polypeptide(L)'
;FEQAKADNALLVLDEVDTFLFSREGANRSWERSQVNEMLTQIERFEGLMVVSTNLIEVLDPAALRRFDLKLKFDYLTLPQRLDFAKQQAEILGLPLLSEEDLSQIESLNLLTPGDFAAVARRHQFSPFQKVQDWLSALQGECEVKPAFSATTRRIGF
;
A
#
# COMPACT_ATOMS: atom_id res chain seq x y z
N PHE A 1 4.37 -7.49 22.81
CA PHE A 1 5.59 -8.29 22.65
C PHE A 1 5.54 -9.56 23.52
N GLU A 2 5.40 -9.44 24.83
CA GLU A 2 5.43 -10.60 25.75
C GLU A 2 4.35 -11.63 25.44
N GLN A 3 3.10 -11.20 25.21
CA GLN A 3 2.01 -12.11 24.85
C GLN A 3 2.29 -12.85 23.54
N ALA A 4 2.75 -12.13 22.50
CA ALA A 4 3.08 -12.74 21.21
C ALA A 4 4.21 -13.78 21.35
N LYS A 5 5.22 -13.50 22.19
CA LYS A 5 6.29 -14.45 22.51
C LYS A 5 5.74 -15.68 23.27
N ALA A 6 4.90 -15.48 24.26
CA ALA A 6 4.32 -16.57 25.06
C ALA A 6 3.45 -17.50 24.20
N ASP A 7 2.70 -16.93 23.27
CA ASP A 7 1.78 -17.67 22.39
C ASP A 7 2.47 -18.17 21.09
N ASN A 8 3.77 -17.90 20.92
CA ASN A 8 4.52 -18.15 19.68
C ASN A 8 3.78 -17.60 18.43
N ALA A 9 3.19 -16.42 18.57
CA ALA A 9 2.35 -15.80 17.58
C ALA A 9 3.15 -14.84 16.68
N LEU A 10 2.66 -14.63 15.45
CA LEU A 10 3.13 -13.55 14.59
C LEU A 10 2.71 -12.21 15.19
N LEU A 11 3.69 -11.33 15.45
CA LEU A 11 3.44 -9.95 15.86
C LEU A 11 3.35 -9.05 14.61
N VAL A 12 2.22 -8.39 14.42
CA VAL A 12 2.04 -7.40 13.34
C VAL A 12 1.91 -6.01 13.95
N LEU A 13 2.80 -5.10 13.54
CA LEU A 13 2.78 -3.69 13.91
C LEU A 13 2.51 -2.87 12.66
N ASP A 14 1.31 -2.31 12.58
CA ASP A 14 0.89 -1.51 11.43
C ASP A 14 1.09 -0.01 11.70
N GLU A 15 1.49 0.75 10.66
CA GLU A 15 1.70 2.21 10.72
C GLU A 15 2.66 2.65 11.85
N VAL A 16 3.84 2.02 11.90
CA VAL A 16 4.82 2.28 12.99
C VAL A 16 5.53 3.64 12.89
N ASP A 17 5.30 4.41 11.87
CA ASP A 17 5.84 5.76 11.71
C ASP A 17 5.50 6.68 12.88
N THR A 18 4.37 6.45 13.58
CA THR A 18 4.01 7.17 14.82
C THR A 18 4.89 6.82 16.03
N PHE A 19 5.55 5.65 16.01
CA PHE A 19 6.35 5.14 17.14
C PHE A 19 7.84 5.06 16.83
N LEU A 20 8.24 5.00 15.55
CA LEU A 20 9.60 4.80 15.11
C LEU A 20 10.15 5.99 14.29
N PHE A 21 9.60 7.18 14.48
CA PHE A 21 10.07 8.39 13.79
C PHE A 21 11.51 8.77 14.18
N SER A 22 12.16 9.52 13.29
CA SER A 22 13.55 9.98 13.53
C SER A 22 13.64 10.86 14.78
N ARG A 23 14.58 10.53 15.65
CA ARG A 23 14.87 11.26 16.90
C ARG A 23 15.35 12.70 16.67
N GLU A 24 15.82 13.02 15.47
CA GLU A 24 16.24 14.38 15.11
C GLU A 24 15.07 15.36 15.05
N GLY A 25 13.85 14.88 14.72
CA GLY A 25 12.61 15.66 14.71
C GLY A 25 11.88 15.69 16.06
N ALA A 26 12.30 14.92 17.05
CA ALA A 26 11.63 14.83 18.34
C ALA A 26 11.89 16.07 19.19
N ASN A 27 10.85 16.90 19.40
CA ASN A 27 10.93 18.16 20.16
C ASN A 27 10.82 17.95 21.69
N ARG A 28 10.41 16.76 22.14
CA ARG A 28 10.17 16.48 23.57
C ARG A 28 10.94 15.24 24.02
N SER A 29 11.46 15.28 25.24
CA SER A 29 12.28 14.20 25.82
C SER A 29 11.52 12.85 25.92
N TRP A 30 10.22 12.88 26.19
CA TRP A 30 9.41 11.68 26.32
C TRP A 30 9.19 10.96 24.96
N GLU A 31 9.14 11.69 23.85
CA GLU A 31 9.07 11.13 22.50
C GLU A 31 10.31 10.26 22.20
N ARG A 32 11.50 10.78 22.55
CA ARG A 32 12.76 10.04 22.41
C ARG A 32 12.79 8.79 23.27
N SER A 33 12.20 8.84 24.47
CA SER A 33 12.13 7.69 25.37
C SER A 33 11.24 6.60 24.81
N GLN A 34 10.09 6.96 24.20
CA GLN A 34 9.19 6.01 23.56
C GLN A 34 9.82 5.31 22.37
N VAL A 35 10.51 6.06 21.49
CA VAL A 35 11.24 5.48 20.36
C VAL A 35 12.30 4.50 20.85
N ASN A 36 13.11 4.88 21.86
CA ASN A 36 14.14 4.01 22.43
C ASN A 36 13.55 2.73 23.04
N GLU A 37 12.45 2.84 23.77
CA GLU A 37 11.76 1.67 24.35
C GLU A 37 11.28 0.74 23.24
N MET A 38 10.60 1.28 22.21
CA MET A 38 10.14 0.47 21.08
C MET A 38 11.30 -0.22 20.36
N LEU A 39 12.40 0.48 20.11
CA LEU A 39 13.60 -0.10 19.52
C LEU A 39 14.17 -1.23 20.36
N THR A 40 14.16 -1.09 21.69
CA THR A 40 14.62 -2.12 22.62
C THR A 40 13.70 -3.34 22.60
N GLN A 41 12.38 -3.14 22.54
CA GLN A 41 11.41 -4.22 22.42
C GLN A 41 11.57 -5.00 21.11
N ILE A 42 11.77 -4.29 19.99
CA ILE A 42 12.03 -4.90 18.67
C ILE A 42 13.29 -5.76 18.73
N GLU A 43 14.39 -5.26 19.32
CA GLU A 43 15.65 -6.00 19.42
C GLU A 43 15.55 -7.28 20.28
N ARG A 44 14.73 -7.23 21.32
CA ARG A 44 14.57 -8.35 22.26
C ARG A 44 13.52 -9.37 21.83
N PHE A 45 12.74 -9.04 20.81
CA PHE A 45 11.69 -9.94 20.35
C PHE A 45 12.30 -11.06 19.50
N GLU A 46 12.20 -12.28 19.98
CA GLU A 46 12.74 -13.48 19.34
C GLU A 46 11.71 -14.20 18.43
N GLY A 47 10.52 -13.63 18.25
CA GLY A 47 9.46 -14.18 17.42
C GLY A 47 9.46 -13.62 16.00
N LEU A 48 8.55 -14.11 15.18
CA LEU A 48 8.32 -13.54 13.85
C LEU A 48 7.53 -12.23 13.96
N MET A 49 8.07 -11.16 13.37
CA MET A 49 7.46 -9.84 13.40
C MET A 49 7.34 -9.26 11.99
N VAL A 50 6.19 -8.67 11.69
CA VAL A 50 5.94 -7.89 10.47
C VAL A 50 5.61 -6.47 10.88
N VAL A 51 6.26 -5.52 10.23
CA VAL A 51 6.09 -4.09 10.50
C VAL A 51 5.75 -3.38 9.19
N SER A 52 4.72 -2.56 9.18
CA SER A 52 4.37 -1.74 8.03
C SER A 52 4.52 -0.24 8.32
N THR A 53 4.82 0.53 7.28
CA THR A 53 4.85 1.99 7.31
C THR A 53 4.56 2.56 5.93
N ASN A 54 3.90 3.71 5.91
CA ASN A 54 3.70 4.52 4.71
C ASN A 54 4.77 5.62 4.54
N LEU A 55 5.60 5.85 5.58
CA LEU A 55 6.54 6.97 5.69
C LEU A 55 7.95 6.47 6.03
N ILE A 56 8.55 5.67 5.15
CA ILE A 56 9.88 5.09 5.40
C ILE A 56 10.96 6.17 5.62
N GLU A 57 10.79 7.34 5.01
CA GLU A 57 11.74 8.45 5.09
C GLU A 57 11.81 9.09 6.48
N VAL A 58 10.74 8.96 7.28
CA VAL A 58 10.69 9.53 8.64
C VAL A 58 11.11 8.54 9.71
N LEU A 59 11.32 7.27 9.36
CA LEU A 59 11.76 6.26 10.31
C LEU A 59 13.18 6.49 10.77
N ASP A 60 13.43 6.19 12.04
CA ASP A 60 14.81 6.19 12.59
C ASP A 60 15.68 5.15 11.85
N PRO A 61 16.82 5.55 11.27
CA PRO A 61 17.74 4.62 10.60
C PRO A 61 18.19 3.46 11.48
N ALA A 62 18.21 3.63 12.81
CA ALA A 62 18.50 2.56 13.73
C ALA A 62 17.38 1.51 13.77
N ALA A 63 16.12 1.91 13.60
CA ALA A 63 15.00 0.96 13.45
C ALA A 63 15.17 0.11 12.20
N LEU A 64 15.44 0.73 11.06
CA LEU A 64 15.57 0.02 9.79
C LEU A 64 16.65 -1.07 9.78
N ARG A 65 17.73 -0.89 10.56
CA ARG A 65 18.82 -1.88 10.65
C ARG A 65 18.44 -3.16 11.39
N ARG A 66 17.34 -3.15 12.14
CA ARG A 66 16.87 -4.27 12.97
C ARG A 66 15.98 -5.27 12.21
N PHE A 67 15.53 -4.89 11.03
CA PHE A 67 14.71 -5.77 10.19
C PHE A 67 15.59 -6.52 9.19
N ASP A 68 15.49 -7.84 9.17
CA ASP A 68 16.25 -8.71 8.27
C ASP A 68 15.79 -8.56 6.82
N LEU A 69 14.48 -8.40 6.61
CA LEU A 69 13.88 -8.24 5.29
C LEU A 69 13.14 -6.89 5.18
N LYS A 70 13.38 -6.19 4.09
CA LYS A 70 12.71 -4.93 3.76
C LYS A 70 12.07 -5.06 2.39
N LEU A 71 10.74 -4.96 2.36
CA LEU A 71 9.95 -5.05 1.14
C LEU A 71 9.31 -3.69 0.86
N LYS A 72 9.47 -3.22 -0.37
CA LYS A 72 8.75 -2.04 -0.86
C LYS A 72 7.57 -2.51 -1.71
N PHE A 73 6.37 -2.10 -1.32
CA PHE A 73 5.19 -2.23 -2.16
C PHE A 73 5.03 -0.95 -2.99
N ASP A 74 4.85 -1.13 -4.29
CA ASP A 74 4.69 -0.03 -5.23
C ASP A 74 3.44 -0.26 -6.08
N TYR A 75 3.15 0.64 -7.01
CA TYR A 75 2.09 0.44 -7.99
C TYR A 75 2.33 -0.83 -8.81
N LEU A 76 1.24 -1.41 -9.31
CA LEU A 76 1.32 -2.60 -10.14
C LEU A 76 2.12 -2.34 -11.42
N THR A 77 3.01 -3.24 -11.77
CA THR A 77 3.67 -3.27 -13.08
C THR A 77 2.64 -3.55 -14.18
N LEU A 78 2.97 -3.21 -15.43
CA LEU A 78 2.06 -3.45 -16.57
C LEU A 78 1.54 -4.89 -16.64
N PRO A 79 2.38 -5.95 -16.57
CA PRO A 79 1.87 -7.33 -16.58
C PRO A 79 0.90 -7.60 -15.41
N GLN A 80 1.25 -7.15 -14.22
CA GLN A 80 0.40 -7.34 -13.04
C GLN A 80 -0.95 -6.63 -13.20
N ARG A 81 -0.97 -5.39 -13.72
CA ARG A 81 -2.24 -4.67 -13.96
C ARG A 81 -3.15 -5.41 -14.91
N LEU A 82 -2.60 -5.91 -16.01
CA LEU A 82 -3.36 -6.66 -17.01
C LEU A 82 -3.91 -7.97 -16.43
N ASP A 83 -3.11 -8.69 -15.64
CA ASP A 83 -3.55 -9.93 -15.00
C ASP A 83 -4.63 -9.66 -13.95
N PHE A 84 -4.44 -8.66 -13.09
CA PHE A 84 -5.46 -8.24 -12.12
C PHE A 84 -6.76 -7.82 -12.81
N ALA A 85 -6.68 -7.05 -13.91
CA ALA A 85 -7.84 -6.60 -14.64
C ALA A 85 -8.63 -7.76 -15.24
N LYS A 86 -7.96 -8.73 -15.88
CA LYS A 86 -8.62 -9.90 -16.46
C LYS A 86 -9.30 -10.74 -15.38
N GLN A 87 -8.61 -11.03 -14.27
CA GLN A 87 -9.17 -11.79 -13.16
C GLN A 87 -10.36 -11.07 -12.52
N GLN A 88 -10.25 -9.76 -12.31
CA GLN A 88 -11.35 -8.98 -11.72
C GLN A 88 -12.56 -8.90 -12.63
N ALA A 89 -12.37 -8.68 -13.93
CA ALA A 89 -13.47 -8.67 -14.90
C ALA A 89 -14.23 -10.00 -14.90
N GLU A 90 -13.50 -11.12 -14.84
CA GLU A 90 -14.10 -12.47 -14.74
C GLU A 90 -14.88 -12.64 -13.43
N ILE A 91 -14.29 -12.29 -12.28
CA ILE A 91 -14.93 -12.39 -10.96
C ILE A 91 -16.21 -11.53 -10.88
N LEU A 92 -16.19 -10.35 -11.49
CA LEU A 92 -17.33 -9.43 -11.52
C LEU A 92 -18.38 -9.79 -12.59
N GLY A 93 -18.15 -10.84 -13.39
CA GLY A 93 -19.04 -11.26 -14.46
C GLY A 93 -19.15 -10.26 -15.62
N LEU A 94 -18.11 -9.42 -15.80
CA LEU A 94 -18.05 -8.47 -16.91
C LEU A 94 -17.70 -9.20 -18.22
N PRO A 95 -18.06 -8.62 -19.38
CA PRO A 95 -17.64 -9.12 -20.68
C PRO A 95 -16.11 -9.23 -20.80
N LEU A 96 -15.64 -10.07 -21.73
CA LEU A 96 -14.22 -10.15 -22.05
C LEU A 96 -13.69 -8.78 -22.45
N LEU A 97 -12.52 -8.44 -21.90
CA LEU A 97 -11.86 -7.18 -22.19
C LEU A 97 -11.35 -7.16 -23.63
N SER A 98 -11.71 -6.12 -24.37
CA SER A 98 -11.19 -5.85 -25.70
C SER A 98 -9.74 -5.33 -25.65
N GLU A 99 -9.08 -5.25 -26.80
CA GLU A 99 -7.75 -4.61 -26.90
C GLU A 99 -7.77 -3.13 -26.49
N GLU A 100 -8.88 -2.44 -26.76
CA GLU A 100 -9.07 -1.04 -26.36
C GLU A 100 -9.17 -0.92 -24.83
N ASP A 101 -9.93 -1.81 -24.17
CA ASP A 101 -10.04 -1.87 -22.71
C ASP A 101 -8.68 -2.15 -22.08
N LEU A 102 -7.91 -3.10 -22.62
CA LEU A 102 -6.56 -3.40 -22.15
C LEU A 102 -5.62 -2.21 -22.31
N SER A 103 -5.69 -1.50 -23.44
CA SER A 103 -4.90 -0.28 -23.67
C SER A 103 -5.24 0.82 -22.66
N GLN A 104 -6.51 0.96 -22.28
CA GLN A 104 -6.91 1.88 -21.23
C GLN A 104 -6.31 1.49 -19.88
N ILE A 105 -6.33 0.20 -19.51
CA ILE A 105 -5.69 -0.31 -18.29
C ILE A 105 -4.18 -0.06 -18.30
N GLU A 106 -3.52 -0.19 -19.44
CA GLU A 106 -2.09 0.12 -19.60
C GLU A 106 -1.76 1.56 -19.23
N SER A 107 -2.66 2.49 -19.49
CA SER A 107 -2.48 3.91 -19.17
C SER A 107 -2.62 4.21 -17.66
N LEU A 108 -3.31 3.35 -16.89
CA LEU A 108 -3.58 3.52 -15.46
C LEU A 108 -2.39 3.05 -14.60
N ASN A 109 -1.26 3.72 -14.73
CA ASN A 109 0.02 3.32 -14.14
C ASN A 109 0.13 3.47 -12.60
N LEU A 110 -0.89 4.02 -11.94
CA LEU A 110 -0.95 4.21 -10.50
C LEU A 110 -1.85 3.19 -9.78
N LEU A 111 -2.32 2.15 -10.47
CA LEU A 111 -3.16 1.13 -9.86
C LEU A 111 -2.40 0.26 -8.86
N THR A 112 -3.10 -0.09 -7.79
CA THR A 112 -2.69 -1.03 -6.74
C THR A 112 -3.73 -2.14 -6.61
N PRO A 113 -3.43 -3.28 -5.97
CA PRO A 113 -4.44 -4.29 -5.64
C PRO A 113 -5.61 -3.73 -4.81
N GLY A 114 -5.33 -2.73 -3.94
CA GLY A 114 -6.32 -2.04 -3.12
C GLY A 114 -7.38 -1.31 -3.94
N ASP A 115 -6.99 -0.70 -5.06
CA ASP A 115 -7.92 0.01 -5.96
C ASP A 115 -8.90 -0.98 -6.61
N PHE A 116 -8.41 -2.10 -7.11
CA PHE A 116 -9.26 -3.18 -7.63
C PHE A 116 -10.22 -3.69 -6.56
N ALA A 117 -9.76 -3.89 -5.33
CA ALA A 117 -10.61 -4.30 -4.22
C ALA A 117 -11.68 -3.24 -3.86
N ALA A 118 -11.34 -1.95 -3.89
CA ALA A 118 -12.27 -0.86 -3.65
C ALA A 118 -13.38 -0.82 -4.71
N VAL A 119 -12.99 -0.91 -5.98
CA VAL A 119 -13.94 -0.93 -7.11
C VAL A 119 -14.80 -2.20 -7.09
N ALA A 120 -14.26 -3.36 -6.70
CA ALA A 120 -15.02 -4.59 -6.52
C ALA A 120 -16.07 -4.47 -5.41
N ARG A 121 -15.73 -3.86 -4.27
CA ARG A 121 -16.73 -3.57 -3.21
C ARG A 121 -17.84 -2.65 -3.70
N ARG A 122 -17.50 -1.62 -4.50
CA ARG A 122 -18.49 -0.72 -5.10
C ARG A 122 -19.45 -1.46 -6.01
N HIS A 123 -18.97 -2.44 -6.79
CA HIS A 123 -19.79 -3.29 -7.67
C HIS A 123 -20.87 -4.06 -6.88
N GLN A 124 -20.60 -4.48 -5.64
CA GLN A 124 -21.59 -5.19 -4.80
C GLN A 124 -22.81 -4.33 -4.47
N PHE A 125 -22.64 -3.02 -4.35
CA PHE A 125 -23.74 -2.08 -4.07
C PHE A 125 -24.38 -1.49 -5.34
N SER A 126 -23.60 -1.33 -6.38
CA SER A 126 -24.01 -0.76 -7.67
C SER A 126 -23.30 -1.52 -8.79
N PRO A 127 -23.88 -2.64 -9.27
CA PRO A 127 -23.25 -3.48 -10.27
C PRO A 127 -22.94 -2.74 -11.57
N PHE A 128 -21.72 -2.81 -12.04
CA PHE A 128 -21.33 -2.29 -13.35
C PHE A 128 -21.99 -3.12 -14.44
N GLN A 129 -22.65 -2.45 -15.38
CA GLN A 129 -23.32 -3.08 -16.51
C GLN A 129 -22.40 -3.17 -17.74
N LYS A 130 -21.37 -2.33 -17.79
CA LYS A 130 -20.42 -2.22 -18.90
C LYS A 130 -19.01 -2.19 -18.38
N VAL A 131 -18.07 -2.69 -19.17
CA VAL A 131 -16.63 -2.62 -18.91
C VAL A 131 -16.19 -1.16 -18.72
N GLN A 132 -16.71 -0.24 -19.53
CA GLN A 132 -16.35 1.17 -19.47
C GLN A 132 -16.70 1.85 -18.12
N ASP A 133 -17.81 1.46 -17.48
CA ASP A 133 -18.19 1.99 -16.16
C ASP A 133 -17.17 1.52 -15.09
N TRP A 134 -16.74 0.26 -15.19
CA TRP A 134 -15.72 -0.30 -14.33
C TRP A 134 -14.33 0.34 -14.54
N LEU A 135 -13.93 0.53 -15.81
CA LEU A 135 -12.67 1.22 -16.15
C LEU A 135 -12.67 2.67 -15.67
N SER A 136 -13.80 3.37 -15.80
CA SER A 136 -13.96 4.73 -15.27
C SER A 136 -13.83 4.77 -13.75
N ALA A 137 -14.33 3.74 -13.05
CA ALA A 137 -14.16 3.62 -11.60
C ALA A 137 -12.69 3.40 -11.21
N LEU A 138 -11.94 2.55 -11.93
CA LEU A 138 -10.50 2.36 -11.72
C LEU A 138 -9.70 3.62 -12.01
N GLN A 139 -10.05 4.35 -13.06
CA GLN A 139 -9.45 5.65 -13.37
C GLN A 139 -9.67 6.64 -12.23
N GLY A 140 -10.87 6.71 -11.67
CA GLY A 140 -11.18 7.56 -10.51
C GLY A 140 -10.31 7.27 -9.30
N GLU A 141 -9.96 5.99 -9.05
CA GLU A 141 -9.00 5.63 -7.97
C GLU A 141 -7.57 6.14 -8.26
N CYS A 142 -7.17 6.24 -9.53
CA CYS A 142 -5.89 6.83 -9.89
C CYS A 142 -5.90 8.37 -9.71
N GLU A 143 -6.99 9.04 -10.07
CA GLU A 143 -7.09 10.52 -10.09
C GLU A 143 -7.00 11.14 -8.69
N VAL A 144 -7.42 10.42 -7.64
CA VAL A 144 -7.34 10.90 -6.25
C VAL A 144 -5.92 10.82 -5.67
N LYS A 145 -4.97 10.18 -6.37
CA LYS A 145 -3.61 9.99 -5.85
C LYS A 145 -2.72 11.21 -6.11
N PRO A 146 -1.88 11.62 -5.14
CA PRO A 146 -0.99 12.77 -5.31
C PRO A 146 -0.06 12.65 -6.53
N ALA A 147 0.39 11.42 -6.85
CA ALA A 147 1.25 11.14 -8.00
C ALA A 147 0.57 11.45 -9.35
N PHE A 148 -0.76 11.37 -9.44
CA PHE A 148 -1.52 11.70 -10.64
C PHE A 148 -1.38 13.18 -11.02
N SER A 149 -1.54 14.07 -10.04
CA SER A 149 -1.40 15.53 -10.22
C SER A 149 0.02 15.93 -10.63
N ALA A 150 1.06 15.21 -10.17
CA ALA A 150 2.44 15.48 -10.54
C ALA A 150 2.74 15.09 -12.00
N THR A 151 2.11 14.04 -12.52
CA THR A 151 2.27 13.59 -13.89
C THR A 151 1.55 14.52 -14.89
N THR A 152 0.37 14.99 -14.54
CA THR A 152 -0.46 15.87 -15.38
C THR A 152 0.16 17.27 -15.54
N ARG A 153 0.90 17.76 -14.52
CA ARG A 153 1.60 19.06 -14.59
C ARG A 153 2.85 19.08 -15.46
N ARG A 154 3.36 17.92 -15.93
CA ARG A 154 4.54 17.84 -16.82
C ARG A 154 4.22 17.96 -18.31
N ILE A 155 2.97 18.12 -18.69
CA ILE A 155 2.54 18.36 -20.08
C ILE A 155 2.17 19.83 -20.20
N GLY A 156 3.17 20.68 -20.26
CA GLY A 156 2.95 22.12 -20.51
C GLY A 156 4.25 22.91 -20.39
N PHE A 157 5.02 22.95 -21.50
CA PHE A 157 6.12 23.88 -21.85
C PHE A 157 7.28 24.01 -20.87
#